data_c57598825ad97bbfa455349d07ed0f28
#
_entry.id   c57598825ad97bbfa455349d07ed0f28
#
_cell.length_a   1.000
_cell.length_b   1.000
_cell.length_c   1.000
_cell.angle_alpha   90.00
_cell.angle_beta   90.00
_cell.angle_gamma   90.00
#
_symmetry.space_group_name_H-M   'P 1'
#
loop_
_entity.id
_entity.type
_entity.pdbx_description
1 polymer ?
#
loop_
_entity_poly.entity_id
_entity_poly.type
_entity_poly.pdbx_seq_one_letter_code
_entity_poly.pdbx_strand_id
1 'polypeptide(L)'
;MRTWRMRSRKRKRKKSSRLPDAVLGSIVSLLATKEGARTQAISRRWRPLWRSAPLNLVVNRELINKTHKLIDLIPKVLSEHRGPTRRFLLCFCIDDCYDKIEGWLSSQALDSLQELQLNPKLWFADRKKLYPLPPAACRFSPTLRVAKFHGFHLPDLIGHLSLKFPCLEQLTLERVTISEDALQSMLSGCPALESLELKENLGIARLCISSQTLKSLGFCVDSRYGGVFLQELVIEDAPCLERLLALDPKGGPATIRIICAPKLEILGMLSEDISELHLGRTIFQKGVAVSLTTKMHTMRVLVFSPVGPDLDAVVNFLKCFPCLERLYVIFQPLSRAIYYIGNARKYDPLHPIECFQLHLKKVVLKNYDGENSAFINFAKFFLLNAKALKEMKITSPYHRQHNFFANIQSKLRDQLRASPDAQIELRCGTRDYFTRNKHTHDLSMNDPFDMPSIGCWRCKELGLGDTTYQV
;
A
#
# COMPACT_ATOMS: atom_id res chain seq x y z
N MET A 1 34.34 39.65 56.01
CA MET A 1 33.47 39.98 54.87
C MET A 1 34.03 39.43 53.60
N ARG A 2 33.48 38.34 53.06
CA ARG A 2 33.91 37.72 51.79
C ARG A 2 32.77 37.91 50.79
N THR A 3 33.00 38.77 49.80
CA THR A 3 32.06 39.10 48.70
C THR A 3 32.09 37.99 47.66
N TRP A 4 30.97 37.31 47.48
CA TRP A 4 30.74 36.35 46.39
C TRP A 4 30.43 37.11 45.10
N ARG A 5 31.33 37.04 44.10
CA ARG A 5 31.06 37.48 42.73
C ARG A 5 30.29 36.39 42.01
N MET A 6 28.99 36.63 41.69
CA MET A 6 28.21 35.83 40.78
C MET A 6 28.78 35.91 39.35
N ARG A 7 29.36 34.84 38.85
CA ARG A 7 29.70 34.68 37.44
C ARG A 7 28.42 34.41 36.65
N SER A 8 27.97 35.38 35.84
CA SER A 8 26.90 35.18 34.86
C SER A 8 27.31 34.12 33.79
N ARG A 9 26.65 32.97 33.79
CA ARG A 9 26.78 31.99 32.72
C ARG A 9 26.17 32.57 31.43
N LYS A 10 26.99 33.00 30.48
CA LYS A 10 26.58 33.29 29.11
C LYS A 10 25.98 32.01 28.50
N ARG A 11 24.64 31.96 28.34
CA ARG A 11 23.95 30.91 27.58
C ARG A 11 24.51 30.86 26.16
N LYS A 12 25.15 29.75 25.77
CA LYS A 12 25.55 29.48 24.37
C LYS A 12 24.31 29.57 23.49
N ARG A 13 24.19 30.61 22.67
CA ARG A 13 23.16 30.73 21.62
C ARG A 13 23.25 29.51 20.69
N LYS A 14 22.17 28.74 20.58
CA LYS A 14 22.09 27.58 19.72
C LYS A 14 22.36 27.93 18.24
N LYS A 15 23.15 27.13 17.56
CA LYS A 15 23.62 27.30 16.15
C LYS A 15 22.51 27.41 15.08
N SER A 16 21.24 27.11 15.39
CA SER A 16 20.10 27.24 14.47
C SER A 16 19.80 28.68 14.00
N SER A 17 20.42 29.68 14.60
CA SER A 17 20.26 31.10 14.23
C SER A 17 21.01 31.52 12.97
N ARG A 18 21.78 30.66 12.33
CA ARG A 18 22.61 30.98 11.14
C ARG A 18 21.96 30.65 9.79
N LEU A 19 20.88 29.86 9.76
CA LEU A 19 20.20 29.54 8.51
C LEU A 19 19.45 30.76 7.96
N PRO A 20 19.43 30.99 6.63
CA PRO A 20 18.62 32.02 5.99
C PRO A 20 17.12 31.80 6.26
N ASP A 21 16.32 32.88 6.28
CA ASP A 21 14.88 32.80 6.53
C ASP A 21 14.15 31.98 5.49
N ALA A 22 14.59 32.00 4.23
CA ALA A 22 14.05 31.15 3.18
C ALA A 22 14.17 29.66 3.50
N VAL A 23 15.32 29.21 4.01
CA VAL A 23 15.53 27.81 4.42
C VAL A 23 14.69 27.46 5.64
N LEU A 24 14.61 28.35 6.61
CA LEU A 24 13.75 28.15 7.78
C LEU A 24 12.27 28.08 7.38
N GLY A 25 11.84 28.94 6.46
CA GLY A 25 10.48 28.91 5.89
C GLY A 25 10.18 27.59 5.18
N SER A 26 11.13 27.08 4.40
CA SER A 26 11.01 25.77 3.76
C SER A 26 10.90 24.62 4.79
N ILE A 27 11.67 24.66 5.87
CA ILE A 27 11.57 23.67 6.95
C ILE A 27 10.18 23.75 7.61
N VAL A 28 9.71 24.95 7.92
CA VAL A 28 8.41 25.16 8.56
C VAL A 28 7.27 24.69 7.67
N SER A 29 7.37 24.89 6.34
CA SER A 29 6.35 24.49 5.38
C SER A 29 6.16 22.97 5.25
N LEU A 30 7.10 22.18 5.75
CA LEU A 30 7.00 20.71 5.79
C LEU A 30 6.34 20.17 7.06
N LEU A 31 6.21 21.03 8.10
CA LEU A 31 5.67 20.61 9.38
C LEU A 31 4.14 20.62 9.38
N ALA A 32 3.54 19.67 10.11
CA ALA A 32 2.12 19.73 10.42
C ALA A 32 1.82 20.95 11.31
N THR A 33 0.56 21.41 11.31
CA THR A 33 0.12 22.62 12.00
C THR A 33 0.62 22.72 13.45
N LYS A 34 0.50 21.65 14.22
CA LYS A 34 0.90 21.63 15.64
C LYS A 34 2.41 21.80 15.82
N GLU A 35 3.21 21.09 15.05
CA GLU A 35 4.66 21.16 15.09
C GLU A 35 5.16 22.51 14.55
N GLY A 36 4.56 22.99 13.46
CA GLY A 36 4.84 24.32 12.91
C GLY A 36 4.53 25.43 13.90
N ALA A 37 3.36 25.41 14.54
CA ALA A 37 2.98 26.37 15.56
C ALA A 37 3.94 26.39 16.78
N ARG A 38 4.47 25.22 17.17
CA ARG A 38 5.47 25.11 18.25
C ARG A 38 6.79 25.79 17.91
N THR A 39 7.14 25.95 16.65
CA THR A 39 8.37 26.63 16.24
C THR A 39 8.38 28.10 16.71
N GLN A 40 7.22 28.73 16.86
CA GLN A 40 7.10 30.09 17.37
C GLN A 40 7.68 30.29 18.80
N ALA A 41 7.74 29.19 19.59
CA ALA A 41 8.33 29.19 20.92
C ALA A 41 9.87 29.17 20.91
N ILE A 42 10.50 28.79 19.77
CA ILE A 42 11.96 28.69 19.66
C ILE A 42 12.62 30.04 19.73
N SER A 43 12.12 31.03 18.96
CA SER A 43 12.57 32.44 19.04
C SER A 43 11.60 33.35 18.31
N ARG A 44 11.77 34.69 18.55
CA ARG A 44 10.96 35.72 17.88
C ARG A 44 11.08 35.69 16.35
N ARG A 45 12.20 35.21 15.81
CA ARG A 45 12.47 35.07 14.37
C ARG A 45 11.53 34.07 13.70
N TRP A 46 11.11 32.98 14.38
CA TRP A 46 10.25 31.94 13.83
C TRP A 46 8.77 32.34 13.72
N ARG A 47 8.34 33.36 14.46
CA ARG A 47 6.93 33.80 14.47
C ARG A 47 6.44 34.30 13.12
N PRO A 48 7.13 35.26 12.45
CA PRO A 48 6.72 35.68 11.10
C PRO A 48 6.85 34.56 10.07
N LEU A 49 7.89 33.71 10.18
CA LEU A 49 8.10 32.59 9.26
C LEU A 49 6.95 31.57 9.30
N TRP A 50 6.50 31.23 10.51
CA TRP A 50 5.34 30.35 10.67
C TRP A 50 4.07 30.97 10.09
N ARG A 51 3.82 32.24 10.36
CA ARG A 51 2.59 32.91 9.92
C ARG A 51 2.46 33.08 8.42
N SER A 52 3.57 33.09 7.69
CA SER A 52 3.63 33.25 6.22
C SER A 52 3.92 31.95 5.48
N ALA A 53 4.40 30.90 6.17
CA ALA A 53 4.68 29.62 5.54
C ALA A 53 3.40 28.92 5.08
N PRO A 54 3.46 28.09 4.02
CA PRO A 54 2.34 27.24 3.64
C PRO A 54 1.85 26.39 4.81
N LEU A 55 0.53 26.40 5.04
CA LEU A 55 -0.11 25.68 6.14
C LEU A 55 -0.40 24.25 5.74
N ASN A 56 0.02 23.28 6.58
CA ASN A 56 -0.39 21.90 6.49
C ASN A 56 -1.36 21.60 7.65
N LEU A 57 -2.64 21.82 7.42
CA LEU A 57 -3.66 21.59 8.45
C LEU A 57 -3.98 20.08 8.52
N VAL A 58 -3.43 19.44 9.56
CA VAL A 58 -3.57 18.01 9.79
C VAL A 58 -4.33 17.77 11.10
N VAL A 59 -5.52 17.22 10.99
CA VAL A 59 -6.35 16.79 12.12
C VAL A 59 -6.36 15.25 12.11
N ASN A 60 -5.54 14.65 12.97
CA ASN A 60 -5.36 13.20 13.05
C ASN A 60 -6.09 12.58 14.25
N ARG A 61 -6.03 11.23 14.33
CA ARG A 61 -6.71 10.43 15.38
C ARG A 61 -6.33 10.81 16.81
N GLU A 62 -5.10 11.24 17.07
CA GLU A 62 -4.63 11.58 18.43
C GLU A 62 -5.32 12.80 19.00
N LEU A 63 -5.84 13.65 18.12
CA LEU A 63 -6.56 14.87 18.48
C LEU A 63 -8.06 14.63 18.67
N ILE A 64 -8.61 13.47 18.24
CA ILE A 64 -10.06 13.19 18.23
C ILE A 64 -10.64 13.08 19.64
N ASN A 65 -9.90 12.63 20.64
CA ASN A 65 -10.37 12.60 22.04
C ASN A 65 -10.64 14.01 22.62
N LYS A 66 -10.35 15.08 21.83
CA LYS A 66 -10.63 16.48 22.13
C LYS A 66 -11.47 17.14 21.02
N THR A 67 -12.33 16.37 20.35
CA THR A 67 -13.00 16.69 19.07
C THR A 67 -13.72 18.02 19.09
N HIS A 68 -14.53 18.34 20.12
CA HIS A 68 -15.28 19.59 20.19
C HIS A 68 -14.35 20.83 20.14
N LYS A 69 -13.21 20.78 20.85
CA LYS A 69 -12.26 21.92 20.85
C LYS A 69 -11.54 22.10 19.51
N LEU A 70 -11.35 21.04 18.74
CA LEU A 70 -10.69 21.10 17.42
C LEU A 70 -11.62 21.61 16.34
N ILE A 71 -12.90 21.24 16.38
CA ILE A 71 -13.93 21.74 15.47
C ILE A 71 -13.98 23.26 15.49
N ASP A 72 -13.88 23.85 16.68
CA ASP A 72 -13.89 25.32 16.85
C ASP A 72 -12.56 25.98 16.49
N LEU A 73 -11.45 25.23 16.52
CA LEU A 73 -10.13 25.74 16.17
C LEU A 73 -9.87 25.81 14.65
N ILE A 74 -10.50 24.96 13.85
CA ILE A 74 -10.28 24.94 12.39
C ILE A 74 -10.62 26.29 11.76
N PRO A 75 -11.83 26.87 11.94
CA PRO A 75 -12.17 28.19 11.38
C PRO A 75 -11.21 29.28 11.86
N LYS A 76 -10.81 29.23 13.13
CA LYS A 76 -9.88 30.20 13.70
C LYS A 76 -8.50 30.11 13.06
N VAL A 77 -7.97 28.90 12.87
CA VAL A 77 -6.67 28.71 12.19
C VAL A 77 -6.74 29.18 10.75
N LEU A 78 -7.81 28.86 10.02
CA LEU A 78 -8.01 29.29 8.63
C LEU A 78 -8.14 30.81 8.49
N SER A 79 -8.76 31.50 9.47
CA SER A 79 -8.91 32.96 9.44
C SER A 79 -7.67 33.75 9.91
N GLU A 80 -6.88 33.19 10.83
CA GLU A 80 -5.73 33.87 11.42
C GLU A 80 -4.41 33.61 10.69
N HIS A 81 -4.29 32.48 9.97
CA HIS A 81 -3.08 32.12 9.23
C HIS A 81 -2.99 32.89 7.91
N ARG A 82 -1.88 33.61 7.70
CA ARG A 82 -1.70 34.47 6.52
C ARG A 82 -1.10 33.77 5.30
N GLY A 83 -0.46 32.62 5.51
CA GLY A 83 0.12 31.83 4.42
C GLY A 83 -0.95 31.00 3.68
N PRO A 84 -0.68 30.56 2.45
CA PRO A 84 -1.60 29.70 1.71
C PRO A 84 -1.72 28.34 2.39
N THR A 85 -2.90 27.71 2.38
CA THR A 85 -3.04 26.35 2.86
C THR A 85 -2.68 25.38 1.72
N ARG A 86 -1.63 24.61 1.94
CA ARG A 86 -1.15 23.61 0.98
C ARG A 86 -1.84 22.27 1.19
N ARG A 87 -2.02 21.86 2.45
CA ARG A 87 -2.54 20.54 2.81
C ARG A 87 -3.68 20.68 3.81
N PHE A 88 -4.80 20.00 3.52
CA PHE A 88 -5.93 19.86 4.41
C PHE A 88 -6.26 18.39 4.61
N LEU A 89 -5.90 17.84 5.76
CA LEU A 89 -6.15 16.46 6.14
C LEU A 89 -7.07 16.44 7.35
N LEU A 90 -8.26 15.88 7.18
CA LEU A 90 -9.28 15.82 8.20
C LEU A 90 -9.68 14.38 8.47
N CYS A 91 -9.36 13.87 9.66
CA CYS A 91 -9.89 12.63 10.21
C CYS A 91 -10.82 13.01 11.35
N PHE A 92 -12.12 12.72 11.23
CA PHE A 92 -13.16 13.28 12.12
C PHE A 92 -14.26 12.26 12.43
N CYS A 93 -15.04 12.52 13.51
CA CYS A 93 -16.31 11.83 13.73
C CYS A 93 -17.38 12.54 12.90
N ILE A 94 -18.04 11.81 12.01
CA ILE A 94 -18.90 12.41 10.99
C ILE A 94 -20.13 13.07 11.58
N ASP A 95 -20.73 12.44 12.60
CA ASP A 95 -21.95 12.92 13.24
C ASP A 95 -21.78 14.29 13.91
N ASP A 96 -20.53 14.65 14.31
CA ASP A 96 -20.27 15.88 15.04
C ASP A 96 -19.99 17.09 14.17
N CYS A 97 -19.61 16.91 12.90
CA CYS A 97 -19.05 18.01 12.13
C CYS A 97 -19.29 17.98 10.61
N TYR A 98 -20.09 17.04 10.10
CA TYR A 98 -20.33 16.95 8.66
C TYR A 98 -20.88 18.28 8.10
N ASP A 99 -21.87 18.88 8.75
CA ASP A 99 -22.50 20.14 8.31
C ASP A 99 -21.52 21.33 8.30
N LYS A 100 -20.43 21.26 9.09
CA LYS A 100 -19.42 22.31 9.17
C LYS A 100 -18.34 22.19 8.09
N ILE A 101 -18.18 21.00 7.51
CA ILE A 101 -17.09 20.73 6.54
C ILE A 101 -17.27 21.60 5.30
N GLU A 102 -18.50 21.76 4.79
CA GLU A 102 -18.79 22.59 3.64
C GLU A 102 -18.33 24.03 3.84
N GLY A 103 -18.59 24.60 5.02
CA GLY A 103 -18.14 25.93 5.40
C GLY A 103 -16.61 26.05 5.50
N TRP A 104 -15.93 25.03 6.01
CA TRP A 104 -14.45 25.03 6.06
C TRP A 104 -13.84 24.94 4.68
N LEU A 105 -14.38 24.04 3.82
CA LEU A 105 -13.92 23.87 2.45
C LEU A 105 -14.21 25.10 1.57
N SER A 106 -15.20 25.92 1.93
CA SER A 106 -15.52 27.20 1.25
C SER A 106 -14.59 28.35 1.62
N SER A 107 -13.68 28.16 2.61
CA SER A 107 -12.76 29.22 3.05
C SER A 107 -11.76 29.60 1.96
N GLN A 108 -11.56 30.91 1.73
CA GLN A 108 -10.56 31.43 0.78
C GLN A 108 -9.11 31.05 1.16
N ALA A 109 -8.85 30.77 2.45
CA ALA A 109 -7.56 30.28 2.88
C ALA A 109 -7.12 28.97 2.22
N LEU A 110 -8.06 28.24 1.60
CA LEU A 110 -7.83 26.97 0.91
C LEU A 110 -7.71 27.10 -0.62
N ASP A 111 -7.77 28.30 -1.21
CA ASP A 111 -7.79 28.48 -2.68
C ASP A 111 -6.57 27.87 -3.41
N SER A 112 -5.44 27.72 -2.70
CA SER A 112 -4.20 27.11 -3.24
C SER A 112 -3.97 25.68 -2.79
N LEU A 113 -5.03 24.96 -2.38
CA LEU A 113 -4.95 23.63 -1.82
C LEU A 113 -4.40 22.62 -2.84
N GLN A 114 -3.35 21.89 -2.45
CA GLN A 114 -2.71 20.86 -3.28
C GLN A 114 -3.00 19.44 -2.78
N GLU A 115 -3.26 19.28 -1.48
CA GLU A 115 -3.51 17.98 -0.88
C GLU A 115 -4.79 18.02 -0.04
N LEU A 116 -5.80 17.24 -0.44
CA LEU A 116 -7.07 17.09 0.28
C LEU A 116 -7.26 15.64 0.71
N GLN A 117 -7.43 15.42 2.01
CA GLN A 117 -7.81 14.13 2.55
C GLN A 117 -8.99 14.28 3.51
N LEU A 118 -10.11 13.63 3.18
CA LEU A 118 -11.29 13.57 4.02
C LEU A 118 -11.52 12.12 4.44
N ASN A 119 -11.45 11.86 5.74
CA ASN A 119 -11.58 10.53 6.32
C ASN A 119 -12.53 10.55 7.52
N PRO A 120 -13.85 10.45 7.28
CA PRO A 120 -14.82 10.31 8.34
C PRO A 120 -14.62 8.97 9.08
N LYS A 121 -14.59 9.02 10.40
CA LYS A 121 -14.68 7.82 11.22
C LYS A 121 -16.11 7.32 11.21
N LEU A 122 -16.33 6.22 10.53
CA LEU A 122 -17.55 5.45 10.64
C LEU A 122 -17.36 4.46 11.79
N TRP A 123 -18.17 4.53 12.85
CA TRP A 123 -18.23 3.51 13.89
C TRP A 123 -18.69 2.19 13.26
N PHE A 124 -18.22 1.05 13.76
CA PHE A 124 -18.47 -0.27 13.18
C PHE A 124 -19.95 -0.59 12.91
N ALA A 125 -20.88 0.07 13.60
CA ALA A 125 -22.33 -0.11 13.45
C ALA A 125 -22.93 0.60 12.21
N ASP A 126 -22.34 1.71 11.73
CA ASP A 126 -22.93 2.60 10.72
C ASP A 126 -22.23 2.55 9.34
N ARG A 127 -21.59 1.43 9.01
CA ARG A 127 -20.90 1.28 7.71
C ARG A 127 -21.80 1.43 6.48
N LYS A 128 -23.13 1.38 6.67
CA LYS A 128 -24.10 1.56 5.58
C LYS A 128 -24.45 3.03 5.32
N LYS A 129 -24.17 3.92 6.28
CA LYS A 129 -24.50 5.34 6.16
C LYS A 129 -23.32 6.07 5.53
N LEU A 130 -23.36 6.24 4.21
CA LEU A 130 -22.42 7.09 3.49
C LEU A 130 -22.99 8.49 3.35
N TYR A 131 -22.14 9.49 3.52
CA TYR A 131 -22.50 10.89 3.35
C TYR A 131 -22.10 11.35 1.94
N PRO A 132 -22.84 12.26 1.31
CA PRO A 132 -22.40 12.83 0.05
C PRO A 132 -21.08 13.57 0.23
N LEU A 133 -20.21 13.54 -0.80
CA LEU A 133 -19.01 14.36 -0.79
C LEU A 133 -19.41 15.83 -0.77
N PRO A 134 -18.90 16.68 0.17
CA PRO A 134 -19.20 18.09 0.20
C PRO A 134 -18.91 18.76 -1.15
N PRO A 135 -19.86 19.48 -1.77
CA PRO A 135 -19.69 20.12 -3.09
C PRO A 135 -18.48 21.06 -3.16
N ALA A 136 -18.17 21.76 -2.06
CA ALA A 136 -17.00 22.63 -1.97
C ALA A 136 -15.66 21.89 -2.14
N ALA A 137 -15.62 20.56 -1.99
CA ALA A 137 -14.41 19.77 -2.28
C ALA A 137 -14.03 19.81 -3.76
N CYS A 138 -15.02 19.96 -4.65
CA CYS A 138 -14.81 19.98 -6.10
C CYS A 138 -14.14 21.28 -6.59
N ARG A 139 -14.24 22.38 -5.82
CA ARG A 139 -13.62 23.66 -6.19
C ARG A 139 -12.10 23.60 -6.30
N PHE A 140 -11.46 22.64 -5.62
CA PHE A 140 -10.02 22.46 -5.64
C PHE A 140 -9.50 21.66 -6.84
N SER A 141 -10.40 21.19 -7.70
CA SER A 141 -10.02 20.36 -8.86
C SER A 141 -8.87 20.94 -9.71
N PRO A 142 -8.73 22.28 -9.91
CA PRO A 142 -7.63 22.81 -10.71
C PRO A 142 -6.25 22.74 -10.03
N THR A 143 -6.21 22.68 -8.70
CA THR A 143 -4.96 22.81 -7.92
C THR A 143 -4.52 21.53 -7.20
N LEU A 144 -5.45 20.57 -7.04
CA LEU A 144 -5.16 19.33 -6.32
C LEU A 144 -4.13 18.47 -7.05
N ARG A 145 -3.11 18.04 -6.31
CA ARG A 145 -2.13 17.02 -6.69
C ARG A 145 -2.39 15.69 -6.01
N VAL A 146 -2.92 15.74 -4.78
CA VAL A 146 -3.25 14.55 -4.00
C VAL A 146 -4.68 14.65 -3.47
N ALA A 147 -5.52 13.68 -3.80
CA ALA A 147 -6.89 13.57 -3.31
C ALA A 147 -7.11 12.19 -2.65
N LYS A 148 -7.64 12.19 -1.41
CA LYS A 148 -8.00 10.97 -0.69
C LYS A 148 -9.37 11.11 -0.07
N PHE A 149 -10.33 10.32 -0.55
CA PHE A 149 -11.69 10.29 -0.07
C PHE A 149 -12.03 8.94 0.53
N HIS A 150 -12.52 8.92 1.75
CA HIS A 150 -12.91 7.70 2.45
C HIS A 150 -14.34 7.84 2.98
N GLY A 151 -15.19 6.83 2.70
CA GLY A 151 -16.52 6.73 3.29
C GLY A 151 -17.53 7.76 2.77
N PHE A 152 -17.44 8.15 1.51
CA PHE A 152 -18.36 9.09 0.88
C PHE A 152 -19.18 8.46 -0.25
N HIS A 153 -20.35 9.02 -0.48
CA HIS A 153 -21.08 8.84 -1.72
C HIS A 153 -20.68 9.99 -2.68
N LEU A 154 -20.16 9.63 -3.84
CA LEU A 154 -19.88 10.60 -4.90
C LEU A 154 -21.11 10.66 -5.80
N PRO A 155 -21.80 11.81 -5.86
CA PRO A 155 -22.99 11.93 -6.67
C PRO A 155 -22.66 11.89 -8.17
N ASP A 156 -23.58 11.40 -8.99
CA ASP A 156 -23.43 11.34 -10.45
C ASP A 156 -23.22 12.72 -11.10
N LEU A 157 -23.55 13.81 -10.38
CA LEU A 157 -23.22 15.18 -10.75
C LEU A 157 -21.74 15.42 -11.05
N ILE A 158 -20.83 14.63 -10.45
CA ILE A 158 -19.40 14.70 -10.77
C ILE A 158 -19.16 14.33 -12.25
N GLY A 159 -19.88 13.35 -12.78
CA GLY A 159 -19.85 12.99 -14.20
C GLY A 159 -20.41 14.08 -15.10
N HIS A 160 -21.48 14.77 -14.69
CA HIS A 160 -22.12 15.84 -15.46
C HIS A 160 -21.36 17.17 -15.43
N LEU A 161 -20.62 17.46 -14.35
CA LEU A 161 -19.86 18.71 -14.22
C LEU A 161 -18.54 18.70 -15.01
N SER A 162 -18.20 17.61 -15.71
CA SER A 162 -16.94 17.46 -16.45
C SER A 162 -15.74 17.99 -15.64
N LEU A 163 -15.66 17.58 -14.36
CA LEU A 163 -14.59 18.00 -13.45
C LEU A 163 -13.24 17.55 -13.97
N LYS A 164 -12.38 18.51 -14.26
CA LYS A 164 -11.01 18.27 -14.71
C LYS A 164 -10.07 18.49 -13.52
N PHE A 165 -9.22 17.51 -13.27
CA PHE A 165 -8.16 17.55 -12.29
C PHE A 165 -6.78 17.56 -12.98
N PRO A 166 -6.39 18.67 -13.63
CA PRO A 166 -5.22 18.71 -14.51
C PRO A 166 -3.91 18.43 -13.79
N CYS A 167 -3.85 18.66 -12.48
CA CYS A 167 -2.64 18.52 -11.67
C CYS A 167 -2.66 17.28 -10.78
N LEU A 168 -3.72 16.46 -10.80
CA LEU A 168 -3.89 15.35 -9.88
C LEU A 168 -2.92 14.20 -10.20
N GLU A 169 -1.98 13.95 -9.31
CA GLU A 169 -0.95 12.91 -9.42
C GLU A 169 -1.34 11.64 -8.64
N GLN A 170 -2.06 11.81 -7.53
CA GLN A 170 -2.43 10.70 -6.64
C GLN A 170 -3.90 10.76 -6.26
N LEU A 171 -4.63 9.68 -6.52
CA LEU A 171 -6.03 9.52 -6.13
C LEU A 171 -6.23 8.26 -5.29
N THR A 172 -6.86 8.42 -4.12
CA THR A 172 -7.35 7.30 -3.30
C THR A 172 -8.85 7.43 -3.12
N LEU A 173 -9.58 6.39 -3.51
CA LEU A 173 -10.99 6.19 -3.19
C LEU A 173 -11.11 4.96 -2.30
N GLU A 174 -11.49 5.15 -1.05
CA GLU A 174 -11.65 4.07 -0.07
C GLU A 174 -13.06 4.09 0.50
N ARG A 175 -13.81 2.99 0.34
CA ARG A 175 -15.22 2.87 0.75
C ARG A 175 -16.10 3.96 0.17
N VAL A 176 -15.90 4.27 -1.07
CA VAL A 176 -16.68 5.26 -1.81
C VAL A 176 -17.72 4.53 -2.63
N THR A 177 -18.96 5.08 -2.68
CA THR A 177 -19.97 4.68 -3.66
C THR A 177 -19.92 5.64 -4.83
N ILE A 178 -19.67 5.11 -6.03
CA ILE A 178 -19.55 5.87 -7.28
C ILE A 178 -19.99 4.97 -8.44
N SER A 179 -20.70 5.52 -9.42
CA SER A 179 -21.06 4.78 -10.64
C SER A 179 -19.85 4.58 -11.57
N GLU A 180 -19.91 3.57 -12.43
CA GLU A 180 -18.85 3.31 -13.43
C GLU A 180 -18.60 4.52 -14.31
N ASP A 181 -19.67 5.15 -14.83
CA ASP A 181 -19.59 6.31 -15.71
C ASP A 181 -18.96 7.52 -15.00
N ALA A 182 -19.35 7.76 -13.74
CA ALA A 182 -18.79 8.85 -12.95
C ALA A 182 -17.30 8.64 -12.66
N LEU A 183 -16.88 7.41 -12.34
CA LEU A 183 -15.46 7.08 -12.15
C LEU A 183 -14.69 7.24 -13.46
N GLN A 184 -15.20 6.72 -14.56
CA GLN A 184 -14.55 6.83 -15.87
C GLN A 184 -14.41 8.27 -16.33
N SER A 185 -15.45 9.09 -16.13
CA SER A 185 -15.42 10.53 -16.40
C SER A 185 -14.37 11.24 -15.55
N MET A 186 -14.29 10.91 -14.24
CA MET A 186 -13.30 11.47 -13.36
C MET A 186 -11.87 11.09 -13.77
N LEU A 187 -11.60 9.83 -14.10
CA LEU A 187 -10.28 9.37 -14.53
C LEU A 187 -9.84 10.01 -15.84
N SER A 188 -10.77 10.18 -16.80
CA SER A 188 -10.48 10.89 -18.07
C SER A 188 -10.17 12.37 -17.87
N GLY A 189 -10.65 12.96 -16.77
CA GLY A 189 -10.32 14.32 -16.34
C GLY A 189 -8.97 14.47 -15.61
N CYS A 190 -8.20 13.40 -15.43
CA CYS A 190 -6.95 13.38 -14.66
C CYS A 190 -5.71 13.06 -15.54
N PRO A 191 -5.28 13.95 -16.45
CA PRO A 191 -4.20 13.65 -17.40
C PRO A 191 -2.82 13.49 -16.75
N ALA A 192 -2.63 13.94 -15.50
CA ALA A 192 -1.37 13.84 -14.77
C ALA A 192 -1.35 12.71 -13.75
N LEU A 193 -2.36 11.82 -13.72
CA LEU A 193 -2.50 10.81 -12.69
C LEU A 193 -1.41 9.75 -12.79
N GLU A 194 -0.56 9.68 -11.78
CA GLU A 194 0.53 8.69 -11.71
C GLU A 194 0.18 7.48 -10.85
N SER A 195 -0.66 7.64 -9.83
CA SER A 195 -1.04 6.53 -8.97
C SER A 195 -2.51 6.59 -8.53
N LEU A 196 -3.19 5.45 -8.66
CA LEU A 196 -4.59 5.25 -8.31
C LEU A 196 -4.73 4.13 -7.29
N GLU A 197 -5.51 4.38 -6.24
CA GLU A 197 -5.82 3.39 -5.21
C GLU A 197 -7.32 3.30 -5.00
N LEU A 198 -7.89 2.11 -5.24
CA LEU A 198 -9.32 1.82 -5.13
C LEU A 198 -9.55 0.74 -4.07
N LYS A 199 -10.16 1.08 -2.94
CA LYS A 199 -10.37 0.16 -1.83
C LYS A 199 -11.84 0.05 -1.45
N GLU A 200 -12.38 -1.15 -1.45
CA GLU A 200 -13.71 -1.46 -0.90
C GLU A 200 -14.81 -0.53 -1.45
N ASN A 201 -14.70 -0.11 -2.72
CA ASN A 201 -15.65 0.80 -3.37
C ASN A 201 -16.86 0.03 -3.88
N LEU A 202 -18.01 0.72 -3.97
CA LEU A 202 -19.28 0.18 -4.42
C LEU A 202 -19.80 0.94 -5.65
N GLY A 203 -20.66 0.28 -6.43
CA GLY A 203 -21.29 0.87 -7.62
C GLY A 203 -20.50 0.64 -8.91
N ILE A 204 -19.37 -0.08 -8.84
CA ILE A 204 -18.48 -0.34 -9.98
C ILE A 204 -18.41 -1.87 -10.15
N ALA A 205 -18.97 -2.42 -11.23
CA ALA A 205 -18.80 -3.84 -11.56
C ALA A 205 -17.63 -4.05 -12.51
N ARG A 206 -17.42 -3.15 -13.44
CA ARG A 206 -16.33 -3.20 -14.41
C ARG A 206 -15.55 -1.89 -14.41
N LEU A 207 -14.22 -2.01 -14.43
CA LEU A 207 -13.31 -0.88 -14.53
C LEU A 207 -12.39 -1.05 -15.73
N CYS A 208 -12.44 -0.12 -16.67
CA CYS A 208 -11.51 -0.03 -17.79
C CYS A 208 -10.50 1.08 -17.55
N ILE A 209 -9.22 0.76 -17.63
CA ILE A 209 -8.11 1.74 -17.46
C ILE A 209 -7.43 1.96 -18.80
N SER A 210 -7.51 3.21 -19.28
CA SER A 210 -6.71 3.73 -20.37
C SER A 210 -6.04 5.02 -19.89
N SER A 211 -4.72 5.00 -19.69
CA SER A 211 -3.99 6.14 -19.14
C SER A 211 -2.52 6.15 -19.58
N GLN A 212 -2.08 7.28 -20.12
CA GLN A 212 -0.71 7.46 -20.60
C GLN A 212 0.29 7.78 -19.48
N THR A 213 -0.19 8.10 -18.26
CA THR A 213 0.65 8.57 -17.16
C THR A 213 0.62 7.66 -15.93
N LEU A 214 -0.38 6.77 -15.83
CA LEU A 214 -0.55 5.92 -14.67
C LEU A 214 0.62 4.91 -14.53
N LYS A 215 1.34 4.98 -13.41
CA LYS A 215 2.48 4.11 -13.08
C LYS A 215 2.11 3.01 -12.08
N SER A 216 1.16 3.29 -11.17
CA SER A 216 0.79 2.36 -10.11
C SER A 216 -0.72 2.32 -9.90
N LEU A 217 -1.30 1.12 -9.92
CA LEU A 217 -2.70 0.85 -9.61
C LEU A 217 -2.78 -0.12 -8.43
N GLY A 218 -3.38 0.34 -7.34
CA GLY A 218 -3.73 -0.50 -6.19
C GLY A 218 -5.22 -0.73 -6.09
N PHE A 219 -5.66 -1.95 -5.83
CA PHE A 219 -7.07 -2.28 -5.66
C PHE A 219 -7.31 -3.29 -4.54
N CYS A 220 -8.47 -3.18 -3.92
CA CYS A 220 -8.97 -4.14 -2.94
C CYS A 220 -10.50 -4.17 -3.01
N VAL A 221 -11.07 -5.36 -3.05
CA VAL A 221 -12.52 -5.59 -3.11
C VAL A 221 -12.97 -6.22 -1.80
N ASP A 222 -14.08 -5.78 -1.24
CA ASP A 222 -14.70 -6.42 -0.07
C ASP A 222 -16.16 -6.79 -0.39
N SER A 223 -16.39 -8.04 -0.69
CA SER A 223 -17.71 -8.58 -1.03
C SER A 223 -18.65 -8.79 0.17
N ARG A 224 -18.14 -8.65 1.40
CA ARG A 224 -18.90 -8.97 2.63
C ARG A 224 -20.07 -8.04 2.92
N TYR A 225 -20.06 -6.83 2.36
CA TYR A 225 -21.05 -5.80 2.67
C TYR A 225 -22.22 -5.75 1.68
N GLY A 226 -22.23 -6.61 0.66
CA GLY A 226 -23.25 -6.60 -0.40
C GLY A 226 -23.13 -5.37 -1.32
N GLY A 227 -23.97 -5.33 -2.34
CA GLY A 227 -23.92 -4.27 -3.35
C GLY A 227 -23.12 -4.64 -4.58
N VAL A 228 -23.03 -3.72 -5.54
CA VAL A 228 -22.22 -3.87 -6.75
C VAL A 228 -20.78 -3.51 -6.42
N PHE A 229 -19.87 -4.46 -6.57
CA PHE A 229 -18.44 -4.28 -6.36
C PHE A 229 -17.65 -4.77 -7.57
N LEU A 230 -16.40 -4.38 -7.68
CA LEU A 230 -15.54 -4.65 -8.83
C LEU A 230 -15.41 -6.15 -9.11
N GLN A 231 -15.93 -6.59 -10.26
CA GLN A 231 -15.87 -7.97 -10.77
C GLN A 231 -14.83 -8.13 -11.87
N GLU A 232 -14.68 -7.10 -12.71
CA GLU A 232 -13.76 -7.12 -13.83
C GLU A 232 -12.88 -5.86 -13.86
N LEU A 233 -11.56 -6.06 -13.88
CA LEU A 233 -10.57 -5.01 -14.10
C LEU A 233 -9.90 -5.22 -15.45
N VAL A 234 -10.00 -4.22 -16.34
CA VAL A 234 -9.38 -4.24 -17.66
C VAL A 234 -8.35 -3.14 -17.78
N ILE A 235 -7.12 -3.48 -18.06
CA ILE A 235 -6.06 -2.55 -18.42
C ILE A 235 -5.98 -2.55 -19.95
N GLU A 236 -6.64 -1.57 -20.58
CA GLU A 236 -6.72 -1.49 -22.05
C GLU A 236 -5.45 -0.93 -22.67
N ASP A 237 -5.04 0.25 -22.19
CA ASP A 237 -3.82 0.92 -22.65
C ASP A 237 -3.22 1.75 -21.52
N ALA A 238 -2.14 1.22 -20.95
CA ALA A 238 -1.41 1.85 -19.86
C ALA A 238 0.11 1.69 -20.06
N PRO A 239 0.71 2.40 -21.02
CA PRO A 239 2.11 2.22 -21.42
C PRO A 239 3.12 2.58 -20.33
N CYS A 240 2.72 3.33 -19.31
CA CYS A 240 3.55 3.70 -18.17
C CYS A 240 3.27 2.87 -16.92
N LEU A 241 2.34 1.91 -16.95
CA LEU A 241 1.99 1.12 -15.77
C LEU A 241 3.12 0.15 -15.41
N GLU A 242 3.73 0.38 -14.26
CA GLU A 242 4.83 -0.42 -13.69
C GLU A 242 4.31 -1.41 -12.62
N ARG A 243 3.22 -1.05 -11.92
CA ARG A 243 2.74 -1.79 -10.76
C ARG A 243 1.24 -2.00 -10.78
N LEU A 244 0.83 -3.26 -10.65
CA LEU A 244 -0.56 -3.65 -10.45
C LEU A 244 -0.66 -4.43 -9.14
N LEU A 245 -1.22 -3.81 -8.11
CA LEU A 245 -1.17 -4.24 -6.73
C LEU A 245 -2.55 -4.58 -6.19
N ALA A 246 -2.85 -5.87 -6.00
CA ALA A 246 -3.93 -6.23 -5.09
C ALA A 246 -3.45 -5.96 -3.66
N LEU A 247 -4.21 -5.18 -2.90
CA LEU A 247 -3.77 -4.64 -1.61
C LEU A 247 -4.10 -5.57 -0.44
N ASP A 248 -5.00 -6.52 -0.66
CA ASP A 248 -5.44 -7.52 0.32
C ASP A 248 -5.44 -8.90 -0.34
N PRO A 249 -4.91 -9.95 0.31
CA PRO A 249 -4.90 -11.30 -0.22
C PRO A 249 -6.29 -11.93 -0.41
N LYS A 250 -7.35 -11.32 0.12
CA LYS A 250 -8.74 -11.81 0.05
C LYS A 250 -9.67 -10.85 -0.68
N GLY A 251 -9.17 -10.01 -1.54
CA GLY A 251 -10.01 -8.96 -2.10
C GLY A 251 -9.60 -8.58 -3.52
N GLY A 252 -9.75 -9.51 -4.47
CA GLY A 252 -9.55 -9.24 -5.89
C GLY A 252 -10.85 -9.28 -6.69
N PRO A 253 -10.91 -8.66 -7.89
CA PRO A 253 -11.97 -8.88 -8.85
C PRO A 253 -11.92 -10.32 -9.39
N ALA A 254 -13.06 -10.86 -9.82
CA ALA A 254 -13.11 -12.20 -10.38
C ALA A 254 -12.27 -12.33 -11.66
N THR A 255 -12.21 -11.28 -12.45
CA THR A 255 -11.47 -11.25 -13.72
C THR A 255 -10.53 -10.05 -13.79
N ILE A 256 -9.28 -10.29 -14.18
CA ILE A 256 -8.29 -9.27 -14.50
C ILE A 256 -7.83 -9.48 -15.93
N ARG A 257 -7.91 -8.45 -16.78
CA ARG A 257 -7.43 -8.47 -18.16
C ARG A 257 -6.38 -7.39 -18.39
N ILE A 258 -5.17 -7.76 -18.75
CA ILE A 258 -4.10 -6.85 -19.11
C ILE A 258 -3.86 -6.97 -20.61
N ILE A 259 -4.35 -5.99 -21.37
CA ILE A 259 -4.24 -5.95 -22.83
C ILE A 259 -2.93 -5.29 -23.24
N CYS A 260 -2.68 -4.08 -22.71
CA CYS A 260 -1.46 -3.31 -23.01
C CYS A 260 -0.91 -2.65 -21.73
N ALA A 261 0.20 -3.21 -21.21
CA ALA A 261 0.98 -2.63 -20.12
C ALA A 261 2.45 -3.07 -20.29
N PRO A 262 3.18 -2.52 -21.28
CA PRO A 262 4.51 -3.00 -21.67
C PRO A 262 5.59 -2.77 -20.61
N LYS A 263 5.37 -1.89 -19.63
CA LYS A 263 6.30 -1.61 -18.53
C LYS A 263 5.94 -2.30 -17.22
N LEU A 264 4.96 -3.21 -17.21
CA LEU A 264 4.54 -3.86 -15.99
C LEU A 264 5.66 -4.73 -15.42
N GLU A 265 6.15 -4.35 -14.23
CA GLU A 265 7.25 -4.99 -13.52
C GLU A 265 6.82 -5.71 -12.25
N ILE A 266 5.75 -5.23 -11.60
CA ILE A 266 5.28 -5.72 -10.30
C ILE A 266 3.82 -6.12 -10.39
N LEU A 267 3.53 -7.38 -10.10
CA LEU A 267 2.18 -7.95 -10.13
C LEU A 267 1.87 -8.72 -8.84
N GLY A 268 0.74 -8.46 -8.23
CA GLY A 268 0.23 -9.22 -7.07
C GLY A 268 -0.48 -8.33 -6.05
N MET A 269 -1.09 -8.90 -5.06
CA MET A 269 -1.14 -10.30 -4.60
C MET A 269 -2.20 -11.08 -5.40
N LEU A 270 -1.78 -12.02 -6.19
CA LEU A 270 -2.72 -12.88 -6.92
C LEU A 270 -3.28 -13.94 -5.96
N SER A 271 -4.58 -13.93 -5.74
CA SER A 271 -5.29 -14.88 -4.88
C SER A 271 -6.16 -15.84 -5.68
N GLU A 272 -6.69 -16.86 -5.03
CA GLU A 272 -7.65 -17.80 -5.64
C GLU A 272 -9.01 -17.15 -5.94
N ASP A 273 -9.30 -15.99 -5.37
CA ASP A 273 -10.51 -15.21 -5.68
C ASP A 273 -10.52 -14.70 -7.14
N ILE A 274 -9.32 -14.59 -7.75
CA ILE A 274 -9.19 -14.21 -9.16
C ILE A 274 -9.44 -15.46 -10.00
N SER A 275 -10.67 -15.61 -10.52
CA SER A 275 -11.09 -16.75 -11.32
C SER A 275 -10.40 -16.78 -12.69
N GLU A 276 -10.19 -15.59 -13.28
CA GLU A 276 -9.54 -15.44 -14.58
C GLU A 276 -8.50 -14.32 -14.58
N LEU A 277 -7.30 -14.64 -15.07
CA LEU A 277 -6.26 -13.64 -15.32
C LEU A 277 -5.80 -13.76 -16.78
N HIS A 278 -5.96 -12.68 -17.53
CA HIS A 278 -5.51 -12.56 -18.91
C HIS A 278 -4.27 -11.66 -18.97
N LEU A 279 -3.15 -12.19 -19.45
CA LEU A 279 -1.89 -11.48 -19.67
C LEU A 279 -1.60 -11.50 -21.18
N GLY A 280 -2.07 -10.47 -21.90
CA GLY A 280 -2.10 -10.51 -23.36
C GLY A 280 -2.94 -11.69 -23.87
N ARG A 281 -2.27 -12.66 -24.53
CA ARG A 281 -2.91 -13.88 -25.05
C ARG A 281 -2.82 -15.07 -24.08
N THR A 282 -2.10 -14.95 -23.00
CA THR A 282 -2.00 -15.99 -21.97
C THR A 282 -3.18 -15.88 -21.01
N ILE A 283 -3.84 -17.01 -20.77
CA ILE A 283 -5.04 -17.09 -19.92
C ILE A 283 -4.78 -18.06 -18.79
N PHE A 284 -5.01 -17.62 -17.57
CA PHE A 284 -5.05 -18.43 -16.38
C PHE A 284 -6.48 -18.49 -15.85
N GLN A 285 -6.94 -19.71 -15.56
CA GLN A 285 -8.22 -19.95 -14.89
C GLN A 285 -7.93 -20.63 -13.56
N LYS A 286 -8.35 -20.02 -12.45
CA LYS A 286 -8.09 -20.51 -11.08
C LYS A 286 -6.61 -20.91 -10.87
N GLY A 287 -5.70 -20.06 -11.32
CA GLY A 287 -4.25 -20.31 -11.20
C GLY A 287 -3.66 -21.33 -12.18
N VAL A 288 -4.47 -22.02 -12.97
CA VAL A 288 -4.01 -22.99 -13.98
C VAL A 288 -3.92 -22.31 -15.34
N ALA A 289 -2.79 -22.44 -16.01
CA ALA A 289 -2.62 -21.90 -17.36
C ALA A 289 -3.44 -22.74 -18.37
N VAL A 290 -4.43 -22.11 -18.99
CA VAL A 290 -5.21 -22.70 -20.09
C VAL A 290 -4.51 -22.48 -21.43
N SER A 291 -3.80 -21.34 -21.56
CA SER A 291 -3.02 -21.00 -22.74
C SER A 291 -1.73 -20.29 -22.29
N LEU A 292 -0.57 -20.76 -22.76
CA LEU A 292 0.75 -20.21 -22.47
C LEU A 292 1.38 -19.70 -23.77
N THR A 293 0.92 -18.55 -24.27
CA THR A 293 1.39 -18.03 -25.56
C THR A 293 2.25 -16.77 -25.42
N THR A 294 2.09 -16.03 -24.33
CA THR A 294 2.81 -14.75 -24.14
C THR A 294 3.79 -14.87 -22.98
N LYS A 295 5.04 -14.44 -23.19
CA LYS A 295 6.05 -14.26 -22.15
C LYS A 295 6.18 -12.78 -21.85
N MET A 296 6.14 -12.39 -20.57
CA MET A 296 6.35 -11.01 -20.11
C MET A 296 7.77 -10.86 -19.58
N HIS A 297 8.65 -10.27 -20.38
CA HIS A 297 10.06 -10.09 -20.04
C HIS A 297 10.32 -8.92 -19.09
N THR A 298 9.36 -8.03 -18.89
CA THR A 298 9.46 -6.89 -17.98
C THR A 298 9.20 -7.25 -16.54
N MET A 299 8.47 -8.35 -16.28
CA MET A 299 8.07 -8.75 -14.93
C MET A 299 9.27 -9.09 -14.05
N ARG A 300 9.40 -8.39 -12.91
CA ARG A 300 10.49 -8.52 -11.94
C ARG A 300 10.02 -9.06 -10.59
N VAL A 301 8.83 -8.67 -10.15
CA VAL A 301 8.28 -9.02 -8.84
C VAL A 301 6.91 -9.63 -9.00
N LEU A 302 6.72 -10.82 -8.42
CA LEU A 302 5.45 -11.54 -8.45
C LEU A 302 5.06 -11.93 -7.04
N VAL A 303 3.79 -11.70 -6.69
CA VAL A 303 3.26 -12.03 -5.37
C VAL A 303 2.01 -12.89 -5.51
N PHE A 304 2.05 -14.06 -4.88
CA PHE A 304 0.93 -14.99 -4.77
C PHE A 304 0.38 -15.07 -3.36
N SER A 305 -0.92 -15.29 -3.25
CA SER A 305 -1.58 -15.60 -1.98
C SER A 305 -2.45 -16.87 -2.11
N PRO A 306 -1.83 -18.06 -2.25
CA PRO A 306 -2.57 -19.31 -2.38
C PRO A 306 -3.10 -19.80 -1.04
N VAL A 307 -4.15 -20.62 -1.08
CA VAL A 307 -4.71 -21.28 0.13
C VAL A 307 -3.74 -22.34 0.67
N GLY A 308 -2.94 -22.95 -0.18
CA GLY A 308 -1.96 -23.99 0.19
C GLY A 308 -0.70 -23.96 -0.68
N PRO A 309 0.23 -24.90 -0.47
CA PRO A 309 1.49 -25.00 -1.21
C PRO A 309 1.28 -25.65 -2.60
N ASP A 310 0.45 -24.99 -3.44
CA ASP A 310 0.24 -25.42 -4.83
C ASP A 310 1.43 -25.03 -5.71
N LEU A 311 2.31 -26.00 -5.92
CA LEU A 311 3.50 -25.81 -6.74
C LEU A 311 3.18 -25.73 -8.24
N ASP A 312 2.18 -26.47 -8.71
CA ASP A 312 1.82 -26.51 -10.14
C ASP A 312 1.30 -25.13 -10.59
N ALA A 313 0.46 -24.51 -9.79
CA ALA A 313 -0.02 -23.15 -10.07
C ALA A 313 1.16 -22.15 -10.15
N VAL A 314 2.07 -22.18 -9.18
CA VAL A 314 3.23 -21.28 -9.16
C VAL A 314 4.16 -21.53 -10.36
N VAL A 315 4.45 -22.78 -10.70
CA VAL A 315 5.29 -23.13 -11.85
C VAL A 315 4.70 -22.64 -13.17
N ASN A 316 3.38 -22.75 -13.34
CA ASN A 316 2.71 -22.25 -14.54
C ASN A 316 2.91 -20.75 -14.73
N PHE A 317 2.81 -19.96 -13.65
CA PHE A 317 3.09 -18.53 -13.71
C PHE A 317 4.57 -18.25 -14.01
N LEU A 318 5.49 -18.96 -13.35
CA LEU A 318 6.93 -18.75 -13.55
C LEU A 318 7.37 -18.98 -15.00
N LYS A 319 6.71 -19.87 -15.75
CA LYS A 319 6.95 -20.08 -17.19
C LYS A 319 6.62 -18.85 -18.04
N CYS A 320 5.70 -17.97 -17.58
CA CYS A 320 5.34 -16.73 -18.27
C CYS A 320 6.30 -15.58 -18.00
N PHE A 321 7.11 -15.66 -16.92
CA PHE A 321 7.95 -14.56 -16.45
C PHE A 321 9.43 -14.92 -16.44
N PRO A 322 10.10 -14.96 -17.62
CA PRO A 322 11.48 -15.43 -17.76
C PRO A 322 12.51 -14.56 -17.02
N CYS A 323 12.20 -13.29 -16.78
CA CYS A 323 13.07 -12.34 -16.11
C CYS A 323 12.69 -12.06 -14.64
N LEU A 324 11.88 -12.92 -14.01
CA LEU A 324 11.43 -12.73 -12.63
C LEU A 324 12.62 -12.78 -11.66
N GLU A 325 12.76 -11.74 -10.83
CA GLU A 325 13.84 -11.63 -9.86
C GLU A 325 13.41 -11.98 -8.43
N ARG A 326 12.15 -11.67 -8.08
CA ARG A 326 11.62 -11.83 -6.72
C ARG A 326 10.26 -12.48 -6.74
N LEU A 327 10.11 -13.51 -5.93
CA LEU A 327 8.85 -14.24 -5.74
C LEU A 327 8.44 -14.17 -4.28
N TYR A 328 7.23 -13.70 -4.02
CA TYR A 328 6.59 -13.72 -2.71
C TYR A 328 5.41 -14.69 -2.74
N VAL A 329 5.38 -15.62 -1.79
CA VAL A 329 4.25 -16.53 -1.58
C VAL A 329 3.74 -16.34 -0.17
N ILE A 330 2.52 -15.82 -0.05
CA ILE A 330 1.86 -15.51 1.23
C ILE A 330 0.75 -16.51 1.42
N PHE A 331 1.03 -17.61 2.10
CA PHE A 331 0.04 -18.68 2.30
C PHE A 331 -1.15 -18.17 3.12
N GLN A 332 -2.35 -18.43 2.61
CA GLN A 332 -3.56 -18.16 3.38
C GLN A 332 -3.71 -19.22 4.47
N PRO A 333 -4.28 -18.86 5.63
CA PRO A 333 -4.52 -19.82 6.69
C PRO A 333 -5.50 -20.89 6.22
N LEU A 334 -5.08 -22.12 6.30
CA LEU A 334 -5.97 -23.26 6.13
C LEU A 334 -7.01 -23.22 7.25
N SER A 335 -8.30 -23.17 6.93
CA SER A 335 -9.32 -23.59 7.85
C SER A 335 -9.04 -25.06 8.19
N ARG A 336 -9.12 -25.46 9.48
CA ARG A 336 -8.68 -26.76 10.02
C ARG A 336 -9.19 -28.02 9.28
N ALA A 337 -10.03 -27.89 8.25
CA ALA A 337 -10.70 -28.97 7.55
C ALA A 337 -10.08 -29.38 6.20
N ILE A 338 -9.11 -28.64 5.67
CA ILE A 338 -8.54 -28.94 4.35
C ILE A 338 -7.08 -29.35 4.53
N TYR A 339 -6.84 -30.64 4.72
CA TYR A 339 -5.49 -31.23 4.51
C TYR A 339 -5.21 -31.25 3.01
N TYR A 340 -4.41 -30.30 2.55
CA TYR A 340 -3.92 -30.30 1.19
C TYR A 340 -2.95 -31.49 1.05
N ILE A 341 -3.40 -32.56 0.42
CA ILE A 341 -2.55 -33.63 -0.07
C ILE A 341 -2.07 -33.19 -1.45
N GLY A 342 -1.19 -32.22 -1.50
CA GLY A 342 -0.53 -31.81 -2.75
C GLY A 342 0.44 -32.90 -3.16
N ASN A 343 0.14 -33.63 -4.24
CA ASN A 343 1.11 -34.49 -4.88
C ASN A 343 2.23 -33.62 -5.43
N ALA A 344 3.44 -33.74 -4.87
CA ALA A 344 4.62 -33.14 -5.44
C ALA A 344 4.87 -33.76 -6.82
N ARG A 345 4.45 -33.09 -7.89
CA ARG A 345 4.88 -33.48 -9.24
C ARG A 345 6.40 -33.32 -9.30
N LYS A 346 7.08 -34.33 -9.90
CA LYS A 346 8.49 -34.18 -10.21
C LYS A 346 8.62 -33.06 -11.26
N TYR A 347 9.51 -32.13 -11.00
CA TYR A 347 9.93 -31.12 -11.98
C TYR A 347 10.35 -31.83 -13.28
N ASP A 348 9.79 -31.39 -14.41
CA ASP A 348 10.17 -31.92 -15.71
C ASP A 348 11.43 -31.17 -16.20
N PRO A 349 12.61 -31.84 -16.24
CA PRO A 349 13.84 -31.19 -16.69
C PRO A 349 13.83 -30.83 -18.18
N LEU A 350 12.89 -31.40 -18.99
CA LEU A 350 12.77 -31.12 -20.41
C LEU A 350 12.18 -29.72 -20.69
N HIS A 351 11.50 -29.10 -19.69
CA HIS A 351 10.92 -27.79 -19.84
C HIS A 351 11.41 -26.87 -18.69
N PRO A 352 12.66 -26.40 -18.77
CA PRO A 352 13.26 -25.60 -17.69
C PRO A 352 12.55 -24.25 -17.52
N ILE A 353 12.39 -23.83 -16.26
CA ILE A 353 11.87 -22.51 -15.92
C ILE A 353 13.00 -21.50 -16.14
N GLU A 354 12.85 -20.62 -17.13
CA GLU A 354 13.92 -19.71 -17.57
C GLU A 354 14.46 -18.81 -16.44
N CYS A 355 13.56 -18.23 -15.62
CA CYS A 355 13.99 -17.35 -14.54
C CYS A 355 14.86 -18.05 -13.49
N PHE A 356 14.78 -19.36 -13.32
CA PHE A 356 15.61 -20.13 -12.38
C PHE A 356 17.07 -20.13 -12.74
N GLN A 357 17.39 -20.04 -14.02
CA GLN A 357 18.77 -20.10 -14.47
C GLN A 357 19.57 -18.83 -14.14
N LEU A 358 18.96 -17.63 -14.33
CA LEU A 358 19.69 -16.37 -14.32
C LEU A 358 19.08 -15.27 -13.47
N HIS A 359 17.78 -15.33 -13.17
CA HIS A 359 17.07 -14.13 -12.69
C HIS A 359 16.47 -14.25 -11.30
N LEU A 360 15.93 -15.38 -10.87
CA LEU A 360 15.26 -15.52 -9.58
C LEU A 360 16.26 -15.50 -8.43
N LYS A 361 16.44 -14.31 -7.84
CA LYS A 361 17.41 -14.03 -6.77
C LYS A 361 16.82 -14.17 -5.37
N LYS A 362 15.51 -13.93 -5.23
CA LYS A 362 14.86 -13.87 -3.92
C LYS A 362 13.53 -14.61 -3.93
N VAL A 363 13.34 -15.48 -2.93
CA VAL A 363 12.07 -16.16 -2.63
C VAL A 363 11.68 -15.87 -1.19
N VAL A 364 10.44 -15.40 -0.98
CA VAL A 364 9.91 -15.08 0.36
C VAL A 364 8.65 -15.90 0.59
N LEU A 365 8.66 -16.76 1.60
CA LEU A 365 7.54 -17.60 2.01
C LEU A 365 6.97 -17.06 3.33
N LYS A 366 5.74 -16.52 3.32
CA LYS A 366 5.08 -15.99 4.51
C LYS A 366 3.95 -16.92 4.95
N ASN A 367 3.63 -16.89 6.25
CA ASN A 367 2.63 -17.79 6.89
C ASN A 367 2.94 -19.28 6.67
N TYR A 368 4.23 -19.61 6.63
CA TYR A 368 4.73 -20.94 6.31
C TYR A 368 4.44 -21.95 7.45
N ASP A 369 3.89 -23.12 7.11
CA ASP A 369 3.67 -24.23 8.02
C ASP A 369 4.81 -25.26 7.89
N GLY A 370 5.82 -25.16 8.76
CA GLY A 370 6.99 -26.04 8.70
C GLY A 370 6.77 -27.47 9.22
N GLU A 371 5.60 -27.80 9.75
CA GLU A 371 5.27 -29.16 10.18
C GLU A 371 4.75 -30.01 9.05
N ASN A 372 4.08 -29.38 8.08
CA ASN A 372 3.50 -30.04 6.92
C ASN A 372 4.58 -30.30 5.85
N SER A 373 4.70 -31.56 5.42
CA SER A 373 5.67 -32.01 4.41
C SER A 373 5.46 -31.32 3.04
N ALA A 374 4.24 -30.95 2.68
CA ALA A 374 3.95 -30.25 1.42
C ALA A 374 4.63 -28.86 1.38
N PHE A 375 4.63 -28.12 2.49
CA PHE A 375 5.34 -26.84 2.59
C PHE A 375 6.85 -27.02 2.52
N ILE A 376 7.40 -28.07 3.18
CA ILE A 376 8.82 -28.40 3.08
C ILE A 376 9.21 -28.72 1.65
N ASN A 377 8.43 -29.53 0.94
CA ASN A 377 8.67 -29.87 -0.46
C ASN A 377 8.56 -28.64 -1.37
N PHE A 378 7.64 -27.73 -1.08
CA PHE A 378 7.51 -26.46 -1.79
C PHE A 378 8.79 -25.60 -1.67
N ALA A 379 9.32 -25.43 -0.47
CA ALA A 379 10.58 -24.69 -0.26
C ALA A 379 11.78 -25.41 -0.93
N LYS A 380 11.87 -26.72 -0.79
CA LYS A 380 12.92 -27.55 -1.41
C LYS A 380 12.95 -27.41 -2.92
N PHE A 381 11.78 -27.31 -3.58
CA PHE A 381 11.70 -27.13 -5.02
C PHE A 381 12.54 -25.94 -5.52
N PHE A 382 12.46 -24.78 -4.86
CA PHE A 382 13.26 -23.62 -5.24
C PHE A 382 14.74 -23.82 -4.94
N LEU A 383 15.08 -24.41 -3.78
CA LEU A 383 16.47 -24.68 -3.40
C LEU A 383 17.18 -25.62 -4.37
N LEU A 384 16.46 -26.61 -4.88
CA LEU A 384 16.99 -27.62 -5.81
C LEU A 384 17.09 -27.18 -7.27
N ASN A 385 16.32 -26.16 -7.68
CA ASN A 385 16.18 -25.81 -9.09
C ASN A 385 16.62 -24.38 -9.44
N ALA A 386 16.55 -23.41 -8.51
CA ALA A 386 16.86 -22.02 -8.80
C ALA A 386 18.37 -21.73 -8.64
N LYS A 387 19.11 -21.73 -9.75
CA LYS A 387 20.58 -21.54 -9.77
C LYS A 387 21.02 -20.11 -9.43
N ALA A 388 20.15 -19.11 -9.69
CA ALA A 388 20.43 -17.71 -9.40
C ALA A 388 20.00 -17.27 -8.00
N LEU A 389 19.42 -18.17 -7.19
CA LEU A 389 18.87 -17.86 -5.88
C LEU A 389 19.97 -17.38 -4.92
N LYS A 390 19.78 -16.20 -4.33
CA LYS A 390 20.67 -15.61 -3.33
C LYS A 390 20.06 -15.64 -1.93
N GLU A 391 18.74 -15.43 -1.85
CA GLU A 391 18.04 -15.27 -0.59
C GLU A 391 16.72 -16.02 -0.58
N MET A 392 16.51 -16.85 0.44
CA MET A 392 15.20 -17.44 0.76
C MET A 392 14.80 -17.02 2.16
N LYS A 393 13.72 -16.23 2.28
CA LYS A 393 13.15 -15.85 3.57
C LYS A 393 11.91 -16.68 3.86
N ILE A 394 11.86 -17.28 5.03
CA ILE A 394 10.72 -18.05 5.51
C ILE A 394 10.24 -17.44 6.81
N THR A 395 8.97 -17.00 6.81
CA THR A 395 8.33 -16.41 8.00
C THR A 395 7.17 -17.29 8.45
N SER A 396 7.17 -17.71 9.71
CA SER A 396 6.13 -18.54 10.28
C SER A 396 5.48 -17.91 11.52
N PRO A 397 4.15 -17.86 11.59
CA PRO A 397 3.42 -17.49 12.81
C PRO A 397 3.24 -18.68 13.77
N TYR A 398 3.65 -19.89 13.39
CA TYR A 398 3.39 -21.16 14.09
C TYR A 398 4.51 -21.62 15.00
N HIS A 399 5.36 -20.75 15.49
CA HIS A 399 6.56 -21.01 16.27
C HIS A 399 6.36 -21.50 17.72
N ARG A 400 5.21 -22.06 18.04
CA ARG A 400 4.84 -22.43 19.43
C ARG A 400 5.66 -23.56 20.04
N GLN A 401 6.35 -24.37 19.24
CA GLN A 401 7.17 -25.51 19.70
C GLN A 401 8.63 -25.08 19.79
N HIS A 402 9.32 -25.51 20.87
CA HIS A 402 10.69 -25.12 21.18
C HIS A 402 11.72 -25.44 20.08
N ASN A 403 11.42 -26.43 19.23
CA ASN A 403 12.32 -26.89 18.15
C ASN A 403 11.78 -26.61 16.73
N PHE A 404 10.75 -25.76 16.58
CA PHE A 404 10.10 -25.56 15.29
C PHE A 404 11.08 -25.12 14.18
N PHE A 405 11.85 -24.06 14.42
CA PHE A 405 12.82 -23.58 13.44
C PHE A 405 14.01 -24.55 13.24
N ALA A 406 14.47 -25.21 14.31
CA ALA A 406 15.50 -26.23 14.20
C ALA A 406 15.05 -27.41 13.33
N ASN A 407 13.81 -27.82 13.44
CA ASN A 407 13.22 -28.87 12.60
C ASN A 407 13.13 -28.46 11.12
N ILE A 408 12.69 -27.22 10.84
CA ILE A 408 12.70 -26.69 9.45
C ILE A 408 14.14 -26.64 8.95
N GLN A 409 15.05 -26.12 9.73
CA GLN A 409 16.46 -26.00 9.41
C GLN A 409 17.08 -27.36 9.06
N SER A 410 16.88 -28.41 9.87
CA SER A 410 17.37 -29.75 9.59
C SER A 410 16.83 -30.30 8.28
N LYS A 411 15.50 -30.17 8.04
CA LYS A 411 14.85 -30.65 6.82
C LYS A 411 15.29 -29.93 5.53
N LEU A 412 15.77 -28.67 5.63
CA LEU A 412 16.24 -27.88 4.48
C LEU A 412 17.76 -27.90 4.30
N ARG A 413 18.53 -28.29 5.34
CA ARG A 413 20.00 -28.30 5.35
C ARG A 413 20.59 -29.43 4.52
N ASP A 414 19.98 -30.61 4.56
CA ASP A 414 20.51 -31.86 4.01
C ASP A 414 20.34 -31.99 2.47
N GLN A 415 20.09 -30.88 1.78
CA GLN A 415 19.79 -30.89 0.34
C GLN A 415 20.95 -30.29 -0.46
N LEU A 416 21.28 -30.94 -1.57
CA LEU A 416 22.10 -30.35 -2.64
C LEU A 416 21.36 -29.11 -3.18
N ARG A 417 21.95 -27.94 -2.99
CA ARG A 417 21.37 -26.67 -3.48
C ARG A 417 21.84 -26.39 -4.90
N ALA A 418 20.92 -25.96 -5.77
CA ALA A 418 21.26 -25.51 -7.12
C ALA A 418 22.13 -24.25 -7.12
N SER A 419 21.94 -23.38 -6.12
CA SER A 419 22.78 -22.20 -5.85
C SER A 419 23.54 -22.38 -4.54
N PRO A 420 24.87 -22.48 -4.56
CA PRO A 420 25.68 -22.58 -3.34
C PRO A 420 25.63 -21.31 -2.48
N ASP A 421 25.37 -20.16 -3.10
CA ASP A 421 25.31 -18.85 -2.44
C ASP A 421 23.96 -18.56 -1.78
N ALA A 422 22.97 -19.46 -1.92
CA ALA A 422 21.63 -19.26 -1.38
C ALA A 422 21.64 -19.24 0.15
N GLN A 423 21.30 -18.09 0.73
CA GLN A 423 21.11 -17.94 2.18
C GLN A 423 19.66 -18.19 2.54
N ILE A 424 19.41 -18.98 3.57
CA ILE A 424 18.07 -19.25 4.10
C ILE A 424 17.94 -18.51 5.43
N GLU A 425 16.96 -17.62 5.50
CA GLU A 425 16.62 -16.86 6.69
C GLU A 425 15.27 -17.33 7.23
N LEU A 426 15.25 -17.82 8.47
CA LEU A 426 14.03 -18.22 9.18
C LEU A 426 13.68 -17.14 10.19
N ARG A 427 12.45 -16.62 10.12
CA ARG A 427 11.96 -15.59 11.05
C ARG A 427 10.63 -16.00 11.67
N CYS A 428 10.48 -15.64 12.95
CA CYS A 428 9.18 -15.59 13.57
C CYS A 428 8.44 -14.35 13.08
N GLY A 429 7.21 -14.52 12.61
CA GLY A 429 6.35 -13.44 12.15
C GLY A 429 5.00 -13.44 12.84
N THR A 430 4.30 -12.32 12.80
CA THR A 430 2.88 -12.27 13.04
C THR A 430 2.15 -12.87 11.84
N ARG A 431 0.95 -13.41 12.05
CA ARG A 431 0.11 -13.83 10.94
C ARG A 431 -0.21 -12.60 10.08
N ASP A 432 0.28 -12.59 8.85
CA ASP A 432 0.07 -11.49 7.90
C ASP A 432 -1.36 -11.52 7.29
N TYR A 433 -2.38 -11.83 8.11
CA TYR A 433 -3.78 -11.85 7.64
C TYR A 433 -4.34 -10.50 7.25
N PHE A 434 -3.68 -9.43 7.73
CA PHE A 434 -4.18 -8.06 7.61
C PHE A 434 -3.14 -7.08 7.09
N THR A 435 -1.99 -7.55 6.63
CA THR A 435 -0.99 -6.67 6.02
C THR A 435 -1.44 -6.28 4.63
N ARG A 436 -2.32 -5.29 4.58
CA ARG A 436 -2.64 -4.59 3.33
C ARG A 436 -1.39 -3.88 2.84
N ASN A 437 -1.08 -4.04 1.57
CA ASN A 437 -0.08 -3.21 0.93
C ASN A 437 -0.55 -1.75 0.97
N LYS A 438 0.32 -0.85 1.45
CA LYS A 438 0.01 0.59 1.62
C LYS A 438 0.86 1.47 0.71
N HIS A 439 1.60 0.86 -0.22
CA HIS A 439 2.66 1.53 -0.97
C HIS A 439 2.29 1.81 -2.42
N THR A 440 1.00 1.89 -2.74
CA THR A 440 0.51 2.23 -4.10
C THR A 440 1.07 3.56 -4.58
N HIS A 441 1.14 4.56 -3.68
CA HIS A 441 1.58 5.92 -4.01
C HIS A 441 3.08 6.17 -3.80
N ASP A 442 3.81 5.24 -3.19
CA ASP A 442 5.26 5.40 -3.00
C ASP A 442 6.02 4.85 -4.20
N LEU A 443 6.11 5.66 -5.25
CA LEU A 443 6.80 5.30 -6.50
C LEU A 443 8.32 5.24 -6.36
N SER A 444 8.90 5.74 -5.26
CA SER A 444 10.34 5.64 -4.98
C SER A 444 10.75 4.25 -4.51
N MET A 445 9.82 3.44 -4.09
CA MET A 445 10.02 2.11 -3.54
C MET A 445 10.15 1.08 -4.67
N ASN A 446 11.31 0.49 -4.87
CA ASN A 446 11.53 -0.51 -5.93
C ASN A 446 10.79 -1.83 -5.71
N ASP A 447 10.38 -2.11 -4.46
CA ASP A 447 9.65 -3.33 -4.10
C ASP A 447 8.69 -3.05 -2.93
N PRO A 448 7.41 -2.86 -3.21
CA PRO A 448 6.40 -2.55 -2.19
C PRO A 448 6.07 -3.74 -1.27
N PHE A 449 6.61 -4.92 -1.53
CA PHE A 449 6.39 -6.13 -0.73
C PHE A 449 7.59 -6.50 0.16
N ASP A 450 8.77 -5.89 -0.06
CA ASP A 450 9.98 -6.11 0.76
C ASP A 450 9.94 -5.29 2.05
N MET A 451 8.88 -5.46 2.81
CA MET A 451 8.73 -4.81 4.11
C MET A 451 9.43 -5.63 5.20
N PRO A 452 10.12 -4.97 6.14
CA PRO A 452 10.60 -5.65 7.33
C PRO A 452 9.40 -6.28 8.04
N SER A 453 9.48 -7.58 8.33
CA SER A 453 8.46 -8.26 9.11
C SER A 453 8.32 -7.54 10.45
N ILE A 454 7.10 -7.14 10.82
CA ILE A 454 6.84 -6.63 12.16
C ILE A 454 7.14 -7.78 13.13
N GLY A 455 8.20 -7.65 13.91
CA GLY A 455 8.66 -8.69 14.82
C GLY A 455 7.53 -9.16 15.74
N CYS A 456 7.49 -10.45 16.03
CA CYS A 456 6.49 -11.06 16.90
C CYS A 456 6.53 -10.38 18.29
N TRP A 457 5.41 -9.77 18.69
CA TRP A 457 5.29 -9.12 20.00
C TRP A 457 5.59 -10.07 21.17
N ARG A 458 5.24 -11.38 21.03
CA ARG A 458 5.58 -12.42 22.01
C ARG A 458 7.08 -12.68 22.13
N CYS A 459 7.82 -12.68 21.01
CA CYS A 459 9.28 -12.81 21.06
C CYS A 459 9.90 -11.61 21.76
N LYS A 460 9.31 -10.42 21.58
CA LYS A 460 9.72 -9.20 22.30
C LYS A 460 9.44 -9.28 23.80
N GLU A 461 8.27 -9.78 24.22
CA GLU A 461 7.93 -9.99 25.64
C GLU A 461 8.80 -11.04 26.32
N LEU A 462 9.21 -12.08 25.60
CA LEU A 462 10.08 -13.14 26.11
C LEU A 462 11.57 -12.78 26.06
N GLY A 463 11.93 -11.55 25.64
CA GLY A 463 13.32 -11.10 25.51
C GLY A 463 14.11 -11.84 24.41
N LEU A 464 13.42 -12.56 23.53
CA LEU A 464 14.02 -13.38 22.47
C LEU A 464 14.41 -12.55 21.24
N GLY A 465 14.45 -11.23 21.29
CA GLY A 465 14.83 -10.34 20.19
C GLY A 465 14.11 -10.65 18.86
N ASP A 466 14.48 -10.01 17.78
CA ASP A 466 14.15 -10.48 16.42
C ASP A 466 15.00 -11.74 16.15
N THR A 467 14.48 -12.92 16.52
CA THR A 467 15.20 -14.19 16.33
C THR A 467 15.27 -14.49 14.83
N THR A 468 16.42 -14.17 14.26
CA THR A 468 16.80 -14.52 12.89
C THR A 468 17.70 -15.76 12.98
N TYR A 469 17.27 -16.86 12.38
CA TYR A 469 18.10 -18.06 12.25
C TYR A 469 18.65 -18.09 10.82
N GLN A 470 19.99 -18.01 10.68
CA GLN A 470 20.67 -18.25 9.40
C GLN A 470 20.98 -19.74 9.26
N VAL A 471 20.75 -20.30 8.07
CA VAL A 471 20.93 -21.71 7.70
C VAL A 471 22.06 -21.86 6.72
#